data_c2333b18423e691ce51683221bd32568
#
_entry.id   c2333b18423e691ce51683221bd32568
#
_cell.length_a   1.000
_cell.length_b   1.000
_cell.length_c   1.000
_cell.angle_alpha   90.00
_cell.angle_beta   90.00
_cell.angle_gamma   90.00
#
_symmetry.space_group_name_H-M   'P 1'
#
loop_
_entity.id
_entity.type
_entity.pdbx_description
1 polymer ?
#
loop_
_entity_poly.entity_id
_entity_poly.type
_entity_poly.pdbx_seq_one_letter_code
_entity_poly.pdbx_strand_id
1 'polypeptide(L)'
;MTTSFKPSLREGMTITGKWKHARYRIERLLGEGSNGKVYLVLQERDRSYCALKVGADAVDLQSEINVLKLLAKGQGREPFLLDVDDLYALDGREYPFYTMRYVRGLTLDDYIKQHGKEWFPLVGLNLLNKLAALHESGWVFGDLKVENVLVADYGHAQLVDFGGVTASGKGIRQFTEIYDRGYWNCGTRTADPKYDLFSFAVLCIQLHEPKRLKGLTHELLPQNRSESDLMSIVMDSDALKPIAGWLGRAFAGQFRDGREAADAWRLLMHRSDRTKQTAMPGWLKGLAAVSAILFATSLLWLLYNVL
;
A
#
# COMPACT_ATOMS: atom_id res chain seq x y z
N MET A 1 16.56 19.86 19.80
CA MET A 1 15.60 19.89 18.66
C MET A 1 16.26 20.67 17.54
N THR A 2 16.93 20.00 16.64
CA THR A 2 17.47 20.60 15.41
C THR A 2 16.30 20.78 14.47
N THR A 3 15.82 22.02 14.30
CA THR A 3 14.90 22.38 13.21
C THR A 3 15.64 22.13 11.90
N SER A 4 15.44 20.94 11.33
CA SER A 4 15.89 20.63 9.99
C SER A 4 15.17 21.60 9.02
N PHE A 5 15.91 22.59 8.54
CA PHE A 5 15.39 23.55 7.56
C PHE A 5 15.17 22.80 6.25
N LYS A 6 13.91 22.68 5.84
CA LYS A 6 13.53 22.02 4.59
C LYS A 6 13.28 23.08 3.53
N PRO A 7 13.93 23.01 2.35
CA PRO A 7 13.70 23.97 1.30
C PRO A 7 12.22 23.97 0.89
N SER A 8 11.63 25.15 0.80
CA SER A 8 10.26 25.30 0.32
C SER A 8 10.29 25.89 -1.08
N LEU A 9 9.93 25.07 -2.06
CA LEU A 9 9.80 25.49 -3.45
C LEU A 9 8.36 25.98 -3.67
N ARG A 10 8.22 27.14 -4.34
CA ARG A 10 6.89 27.74 -4.58
C ARG A 10 6.32 27.22 -5.89
N GLU A 11 5.01 27.10 -5.95
CA GLU A 11 4.29 26.80 -7.18
C GLU A 11 4.60 27.83 -8.27
N GLY A 12 4.75 27.38 -9.51
CA GLY A 12 5.16 28.18 -10.65
C GLY A 12 6.66 28.47 -10.74
N MET A 13 7.46 28.19 -9.70
CA MET A 13 8.91 28.37 -9.73
C MET A 13 9.55 27.31 -10.62
N THR A 14 10.56 27.71 -11.42
CA THR A 14 11.42 26.78 -12.15
C THR A 14 12.73 26.61 -11.41
N ILE A 15 13.10 25.36 -11.14
CA ILE A 15 14.43 24.99 -10.63
C ILE A 15 15.27 24.41 -11.76
N THR A 16 16.58 24.56 -11.65
CA THR A 16 17.55 24.00 -12.60
C THR A 16 18.53 23.12 -11.83
N GLY A 17 18.69 21.88 -12.27
CA GLY A 17 19.69 20.98 -11.72
C GLY A 17 21.10 21.53 -11.93
N LYS A 18 21.94 21.40 -10.93
CA LYS A 18 23.31 21.91 -10.92
C LYS A 18 24.20 21.25 -11.96
N TRP A 19 24.13 19.93 -12.09
CA TRP A 19 25.03 19.11 -12.87
C TRP A 19 24.52 18.82 -14.28
N LYS A 20 23.22 18.49 -14.38
CA LYS A 20 22.60 18.08 -15.65
C LYS A 20 21.86 19.21 -16.34
N HIS A 21 21.73 20.36 -15.68
CA HIS A 21 21.03 21.55 -16.19
C HIS A 21 19.58 21.27 -16.62
N ALA A 22 18.99 20.17 -16.14
CA ALA A 22 17.59 19.85 -16.39
C ALA A 22 16.69 20.84 -15.63
N ARG A 23 15.64 21.32 -16.30
CA ARG A 23 14.73 22.32 -15.76
C ARG A 23 13.38 21.70 -15.39
N TYR A 24 12.91 22.01 -14.18
CA TYR A 24 11.68 21.49 -13.61
C TYR A 24 10.83 22.64 -13.08
N ARG A 25 9.63 22.80 -13.62
CA ARG A 25 8.64 23.76 -13.11
C ARG A 25 7.84 23.11 -12.00
N ILE A 26 7.78 23.75 -10.84
CA ILE A 26 7.01 23.28 -9.68
C ILE A 26 5.53 23.51 -9.95
N GLU A 27 4.73 22.44 -9.95
CA GLU A 27 3.29 22.53 -10.12
C GLU A 27 2.55 22.59 -8.78
N ARG A 28 2.91 21.70 -7.85
CA ARG A 28 2.34 21.70 -6.48
C ARG A 28 3.12 20.79 -5.55
N LEU A 29 2.94 20.98 -4.25
CA LEU A 29 3.41 20.05 -3.22
C LEU A 29 2.56 18.78 -3.26
N LEU A 30 3.19 17.59 -3.27
CA LEU A 30 2.54 16.28 -3.16
C LEU A 30 2.52 15.77 -1.74
N GLY A 31 3.59 16.03 -0.98
CA GLY A 31 3.71 15.59 0.41
C GLY A 31 4.96 16.14 1.09
N GLU A 32 4.92 16.16 2.42
CA GLU A 32 6.02 16.53 3.29
C GLU A 32 6.17 15.49 4.39
N GLY A 33 7.39 14.98 4.56
CA GLY A 33 7.73 13.99 5.56
C GLY A 33 8.99 14.35 6.34
N SER A 34 9.45 13.46 7.23
CA SER A 34 10.69 13.64 7.99
C SER A 34 11.91 13.84 7.08
N ASN A 35 11.96 13.13 5.95
CA ASN A 35 13.13 13.04 5.07
C ASN A 35 13.13 14.04 3.91
N GLY A 36 12.13 14.92 3.81
CA GLY A 36 12.08 15.92 2.75
C GLY A 36 10.69 16.26 2.26
N LYS A 37 10.65 16.94 1.12
CA LYS A 37 9.40 17.34 0.45
C LYS A 37 9.34 16.74 -0.94
N VAL A 38 8.15 16.32 -1.35
CA VAL A 38 7.88 15.78 -2.69
C VAL A 38 6.96 16.74 -3.44
N TYR A 39 7.36 17.12 -4.64
CA TYR A 39 6.63 18.05 -5.51
C TYR A 39 6.22 17.36 -6.81
N LEU A 40 5.04 17.69 -7.31
CA LEU A 40 4.73 17.48 -8.72
C LEU A 40 5.45 18.53 -9.53
N VAL A 41 6.19 18.10 -10.53
CA VAL A 41 6.92 19.01 -11.41
C VAL A 41 6.70 18.66 -12.88
N LEU A 42 6.76 19.66 -13.73
CA LEU A 42 6.82 19.51 -15.17
C LEU A 42 8.27 19.62 -15.62
N GLN A 43 8.84 18.57 -16.18
CA GLN A 43 10.13 18.61 -16.84
C GLN A 43 9.99 19.37 -18.18
N GLU A 44 10.67 20.50 -18.32
CA GLU A 44 10.45 21.41 -19.46
C GLU A 44 10.88 20.80 -20.81
N ARG A 45 11.95 20.00 -20.83
CA ARG A 45 12.48 19.39 -22.05
C ARG A 45 11.48 18.43 -22.70
N ASP A 46 10.96 17.49 -21.92
CA ASP A 46 10.15 16.39 -22.44
C ASP A 46 8.64 16.65 -22.24
N ARG A 47 8.30 17.79 -21.61
CA ARG A 47 6.93 18.17 -21.23
C ARG A 47 6.20 17.07 -20.46
N SER A 48 6.94 16.34 -19.65
CA SER A 48 6.41 15.20 -18.87
C SER A 48 6.32 15.56 -17.39
N TYR A 49 5.28 15.06 -16.74
CA TYR A 49 5.11 15.19 -15.30
C TYR A 49 5.92 14.13 -14.56
N CYS A 50 6.67 14.54 -13.55
CA CYS A 50 7.35 13.65 -12.62
C CYS A 50 7.20 14.13 -11.18
N ALA A 51 7.49 13.27 -10.22
CA ALA A 51 7.58 13.63 -8.82
C ALA A 51 9.05 13.94 -8.49
N LEU A 52 9.31 15.05 -7.81
CA LEU A 52 10.63 15.50 -7.41
C LEU A 52 10.71 15.52 -5.89
N LYS A 53 11.62 14.72 -5.31
CA LYS A 53 11.89 14.69 -3.86
C LYS A 53 13.16 15.47 -3.57
N VAL A 54 13.02 16.48 -2.71
CA VAL A 54 14.15 17.25 -2.18
C VAL A 54 14.40 16.79 -0.75
N GLY A 55 15.61 16.34 -0.49
CA GLY A 55 16.04 15.89 0.84
C GLY A 55 16.57 17.03 1.69
N ALA A 56 16.31 16.98 2.99
CA ALA A 56 16.96 17.86 3.98
C ALA A 56 18.34 17.33 4.36
N ASP A 57 18.50 16.00 4.37
CA ASP A 57 19.75 15.28 4.66
C ASP A 57 20.22 14.55 3.40
N ALA A 58 21.46 14.85 2.98
CA ALA A 58 22.07 14.27 1.79
C ALA A 58 22.36 12.76 1.97
N VAL A 59 22.65 12.29 3.19
CA VAL A 59 23.01 10.91 3.48
C VAL A 59 21.75 10.03 3.38
N ASP A 60 20.67 10.48 3.99
CA ASP A 60 19.37 9.76 3.94
C ASP A 60 18.85 9.67 2.50
N LEU A 61 18.88 10.80 1.77
CA LEU A 61 18.43 10.82 0.37
C LEU A 61 19.32 9.94 -0.52
N GLN A 62 20.65 9.97 -0.34
CA GLN A 62 21.56 9.12 -1.10
C GLN A 62 21.34 7.64 -0.82
N SER A 63 21.00 7.27 0.43
CA SER A 63 20.64 5.89 0.78
C SER A 63 19.40 5.43 0.02
N GLU A 64 18.37 6.26 -0.03
CA GLU A 64 17.14 5.99 -0.79
C GLU A 64 17.39 5.86 -2.30
N ILE A 65 18.18 6.78 -2.86
CA ILE A 65 18.60 6.73 -4.28
C ILE A 65 19.33 5.43 -4.59
N ASN A 66 20.23 4.98 -3.72
CA ASN A 66 20.97 3.74 -3.91
C ASN A 66 20.04 2.51 -3.93
N VAL A 67 19.05 2.47 -3.06
CA VAL A 67 18.01 1.42 -3.06
C VAL A 67 17.23 1.45 -4.37
N LEU A 68 16.75 2.62 -4.80
CA LEU A 68 15.99 2.76 -6.05
C LEU A 68 16.80 2.33 -7.27
N LYS A 69 18.11 2.67 -7.33
CA LYS A 69 19.02 2.22 -8.40
C LYS A 69 19.20 0.69 -8.42
N LEU A 70 19.27 0.06 -7.24
CA LEU A 70 19.40 -1.40 -7.14
C LEU A 70 18.13 -2.11 -7.58
N LEU A 71 16.97 -1.61 -7.16
CA LEU A 71 15.67 -2.14 -7.56
C LEU A 71 15.44 -2.02 -9.07
N ALA A 72 15.90 -0.93 -9.70
CA ALA A 72 15.78 -0.72 -11.14
C ALA A 72 16.57 -1.75 -11.97
N LYS A 73 17.69 -2.25 -11.47
CA LYS A 73 18.51 -3.26 -12.16
C LYS A 73 17.86 -4.64 -12.29
N GLY A 74 16.95 -4.97 -11.36
CA GLY A 74 16.29 -6.28 -11.32
C GLY A 74 14.96 -6.36 -12.07
N GLN A 75 14.40 -5.24 -12.51
CA GLN A 75 13.08 -5.19 -13.13
C GLN A 75 13.20 -4.63 -14.56
N GLY A 76 12.95 -5.46 -15.58
CA GLY A 76 12.90 -5.05 -17.00
C GLY A 76 11.74 -4.10 -17.35
N ARG A 77 11.27 -3.28 -16.41
CA ARG A 77 10.23 -2.26 -16.56
C ARG A 77 10.84 -0.87 -16.52
N GLU A 78 10.08 0.14 -16.99
CA GLU A 78 10.47 1.54 -16.88
C GLU A 78 10.93 1.86 -15.44
N PRO A 79 12.10 2.49 -15.28
CA PRO A 79 12.67 2.77 -13.98
C PRO A 79 11.75 3.72 -13.19
N PHE A 80 11.58 3.44 -11.90
CA PHE A 80 10.87 4.35 -11.02
C PHE A 80 11.68 5.64 -10.78
N LEU A 81 12.99 5.51 -10.58
CA LEU A 81 13.95 6.62 -10.48
C LEU A 81 14.30 7.13 -11.89
N LEU A 82 14.05 8.40 -12.15
CA LEU A 82 14.30 9.04 -13.44
C LEU A 82 15.64 9.78 -13.49
N ASP A 83 15.89 10.64 -12.50
CA ASP A 83 17.08 11.49 -12.45
C ASP A 83 17.52 11.79 -11.02
N VAL A 84 18.81 12.16 -10.86
CA VAL A 84 19.42 12.59 -9.59
C VAL A 84 20.29 13.78 -9.87
N ASP A 85 20.14 14.87 -9.11
CA ASP A 85 20.93 16.11 -9.24
C ASP A 85 20.88 16.89 -7.91
N ASP A 86 21.54 18.05 -7.87
CA ASP A 86 21.49 19.02 -6.80
C ASP A 86 20.84 20.31 -7.28
N LEU A 87 20.21 21.05 -6.39
CA LEU A 87 19.68 22.39 -6.68
C LEU A 87 20.25 23.42 -5.69
N TYR A 88 20.40 24.66 -6.17
CA TYR A 88 20.61 25.80 -5.30
C TYR A 88 19.28 26.38 -4.87
N ALA A 89 19.03 26.43 -3.56
CA ALA A 89 17.85 27.09 -3.02
C ALA A 89 18.09 28.61 -2.88
N LEU A 90 17.01 29.34 -2.65
CA LEU A 90 17.06 30.81 -2.45
C LEU A 90 17.89 31.24 -1.23
N ASP A 91 18.12 30.34 -0.29
CA ASP A 91 18.96 30.54 0.89
C ASP A 91 20.47 30.39 0.61
N GLY A 92 20.85 30.14 -0.65
CA GLY A 92 22.23 29.93 -1.09
C GLY A 92 22.80 28.55 -0.74
N ARG A 93 22.02 27.64 -0.20
CA ARG A 93 22.43 26.28 0.12
C ARG A 93 22.13 25.33 -1.03
N GLU A 94 22.93 24.26 -1.10
CA GLU A 94 22.70 23.15 -2.02
C GLU A 94 21.83 22.08 -1.34
N TYR A 95 20.86 21.58 -2.08
CA TYR A 95 20.01 20.49 -1.66
C TYR A 95 20.00 19.40 -2.70
N PRO A 96 20.29 18.15 -2.33
CA PRO A 96 20.17 17.03 -3.23
C PRO A 96 18.68 16.77 -3.52
N PHE A 97 18.41 16.40 -4.75
CA PHE A 97 17.09 15.95 -5.17
C PHE A 97 17.18 14.78 -6.14
N TYR A 98 16.09 14.05 -6.24
CA TYR A 98 15.90 13.12 -7.34
C TYR A 98 14.49 13.25 -7.91
N THR A 99 14.35 12.87 -9.18
CA THR A 99 13.04 12.77 -9.82
C THR A 99 12.66 11.30 -10.02
N MET A 100 11.39 11.03 -9.89
CA MET A 100 10.81 9.71 -10.02
C MET A 100 9.51 9.78 -10.82
N ARG A 101 9.08 8.64 -11.33
CA ARG A 101 7.82 8.54 -12.05
C ARG A 101 6.66 9.04 -11.16
N TYR A 102 5.88 9.96 -11.69
CA TYR A 102 4.67 10.42 -11.02
C TYR A 102 3.59 9.34 -11.09
N VAL A 103 3.12 8.89 -9.95
CA VAL A 103 2.00 7.95 -9.81
C VAL A 103 0.72 8.75 -9.64
N ARG A 104 -0.14 8.71 -10.66
CA ARG A 104 -1.49 9.28 -10.54
C ARG A 104 -2.33 8.30 -9.73
N GLY A 105 -2.70 8.69 -8.52
CA GLY A 105 -3.49 7.85 -7.61
C GLY A 105 -3.82 8.60 -6.33
N LEU A 106 -4.67 8.00 -5.53
CA LEU A 106 -5.02 8.43 -4.18
C LEU A 106 -4.20 7.64 -3.17
N THR A 107 -4.02 8.17 -1.96
CA THR A 107 -3.55 7.34 -0.86
C THR A 107 -4.50 6.16 -0.65
N LEU A 108 -4.01 5.06 -0.09
CA LEU A 108 -4.85 3.87 0.13
C LEU A 108 -6.11 4.21 0.94
N ASP A 109 -5.97 5.04 1.98
CA ASP A 109 -7.10 5.45 2.81
C ASP A 109 -8.12 6.28 2.02
N ASP A 110 -7.67 7.27 1.25
CA ASP A 110 -8.54 8.10 0.41
C ASP A 110 -9.21 7.29 -0.70
N TYR A 111 -8.46 6.33 -1.30
CA TYR A 111 -9.02 5.45 -2.32
C TYR A 111 -10.17 4.59 -1.76
N ILE A 112 -9.97 3.99 -0.60
CA ILE A 112 -10.99 3.14 0.05
C ILE A 112 -12.18 3.97 0.52
N LYS A 113 -11.96 5.20 1.01
CA LYS A 113 -13.05 6.13 1.36
C LYS A 113 -13.90 6.53 0.14
N GLN A 114 -13.26 6.76 -1.00
CA GLN A 114 -13.93 7.21 -2.22
C GLN A 114 -14.63 6.07 -2.97
N HIS A 115 -14.02 4.88 -3.06
CA HIS A 115 -14.48 3.79 -3.91
C HIS A 115 -15.19 2.66 -3.15
N GLY A 116 -15.04 2.60 -1.82
CA GLY A 116 -15.63 1.58 -0.98
C GLY A 116 -14.64 0.51 -0.49
N LYS A 117 -14.97 -0.08 0.67
CA LYS A 117 -14.13 -1.10 1.32
C LYS A 117 -14.07 -2.42 0.55
N GLU A 118 -14.99 -2.68 -0.35
CA GLU A 118 -15.05 -3.85 -1.22
C GLU A 118 -13.88 -3.90 -2.22
N TRP A 119 -13.19 -2.80 -2.47
CA TRP A 119 -11.98 -2.76 -3.29
C TRP A 119 -10.74 -3.26 -2.55
N PHE A 120 -10.77 -3.25 -1.21
CA PHE A 120 -9.58 -3.58 -0.42
C PHE A 120 -9.04 -4.99 -0.66
N PRO A 121 -9.84 -6.07 -0.83
CA PRO A 121 -9.31 -7.39 -1.14
C PRO A 121 -8.40 -7.40 -2.39
N LEU A 122 -8.81 -6.71 -3.46
CA LEU A 122 -8.03 -6.61 -4.70
C LEU A 122 -6.78 -5.74 -4.51
N VAL A 123 -6.92 -4.56 -3.89
CA VAL A 123 -5.80 -3.65 -3.60
C VAL A 123 -4.79 -4.33 -2.69
N GLY A 124 -5.26 -5.05 -1.66
CA GLY A 124 -4.43 -5.82 -0.74
C GLY A 124 -3.63 -6.92 -1.44
N LEU A 125 -4.26 -7.66 -2.38
CA LEU A 125 -3.54 -8.64 -3.20
C LEU A 125 -2.45 -8.00 -4.05
N ASN A 126 -2.75 -6.87 -4.69
CA ASN A 126 -1.77 -6.13 -5.49
C ASN A 126 -0.60 -5.65 -4.63
N LEU A 127 -0.88 -5.15 -3.42
CA LEU A 127 0.13 -4.71 -2.47
C LEU A 127 1.00 -5.87 -1.98
N LEU A 128 0.41 -7.00 -1.59
CA LEU A 128 1.14 -8.21 -1.18
C LEU A 128 2.04 -8.75 -2.29
N ASN A 129 1.59 -8.74 -3.55
CA ASN A 129 2.43 -9.12 -4.69
C ASN A 129 3.63 -8.17 -4.87
N LYS A 130 3.45 -6.86 -4.62
CA LYS A 130 4.55 -5.88 -4.66
C LYS A 130 5.57 -6.13 -3.56
N LEU A 131 5.10 -6.39 -2.33
CA LEU A 131 5.95 -6.75 -1.20
C LEU A 131 6.70 -8.06 -1.46
N ALA A 132 6.02 -9.09 -1.98
CA ALA A 132 6.65 -10.36 -2.32
C ALA A 132 7.79 -10.19 -3.33
N ALA A 133 7.57 -9.40 -4.40
CA ALA A 133 8.61 -9.11 -5.39
C ALA A 133 9.81 -8.34 -4.79
N LEU A 134 9.55 -7.43 -3.86
CA LEU A 134 10.59 -6.71 -3.13
C LEU A 134 11.40 -7.68 -2.24
N HIS A 135 10.72 -8.56 -1.50
CA HIS A 135 11.35 -9.57 -0.65
C HIS A 135 12.21 -10.55 -1.45
N GLU A 136 11.73 -11.02 -2.61
CA GLU A 136 12.50 -11.87 -3.53
C GLU A 136 13.78 -11.21 -4.03
N SER A 137 13.80 -9.88 -4.10
CA SER A 137 14.99 -9.10 -4.45
C SER A 137 15.93 -8.86 -3.26
N GLY A 138 15.64 -9.43 -2.08
CA GLY A 138 16.44 -9.29 -0.87
C GLY A 138 16.21 -8.01 -0.07
N TRP A 139 15.09 -7.33 -0.28
CA TRP A 139 14.74 -6.08 0.39
C TRP A 139 13.42 -6.19 1.15
N VAL A 140 13.30 -5.41 2.22
CA VAL A 140 12.10 -5.26 3.05
C VAL A 140 11.70 -3.78 3.01
N PHE A 141 10.41 -3.49 2.86
CA PHE A 141 9.93 -2.13 2.72
C PHE A 141 10.12 -1.30 4.01
N GLY A 142 9.80 -1.90 5.16
CA GLY A 142 10.14 -1.41 6.51
C GLY A 142 9.21 -0.32 7.06
N ASP A 143 8.64 0.57 6.23
CA ASP A 143 7.71 1.63 6.67
C ASP A 143 6.38 1.55 5.91
N LEU A 144 5.76 0.36 5.92
CA LEU A 144 4.47 0.16 5.28
C LEU A 144 3.35 0.81 6.11
N LYS A 145 2.69 1.79 5.53
CA LYS A 145 1.55 2.53 6.09
C LYS A 145 0.64 3.04 4.98
N VAL A 146 -0.56 3.49 5.32
CA VAL A 146 -1.58 3.91 4.34
C VAL A 146 -1.10 5.06 3.44
N GLU A 147 -0.26 5.96 3.97
CA GLU A 147 0.28 7.10 3.25
C GLU A 147 1.34 6.70 2.21
N ASN A 148 2.04 5.58 2.42
CA ASN A 148 3.09 5.09 1.55
C ASN A 148 2.59 4.14 0.45
N VAL A 149 1.26 4.00 0.33
CA VAL A 149 0.61 3.21 -0.72
C VAL A 149 -0.30 4.12 -1.53
N LEU A 150 0.03 4.34 -2.79
CA LEU A 150 -0.85 4.98 -3.75
C LEU A 150 -1.62 3.93 -4.52
N VAL A 151 -2.91 4.20 -4.74
CA VAL A 151 -3.77 3.33 -5.54
C VAL A 151 -4.25 4.09 -6.76
N ALA A 152 -3.87 3.59 -7.93
CA ALA A 152 -4.31 4.07 -9.22
C ALA A 152 -5.57 3.34 -9.69
N ASP A 153 -6.04 3.66 -10.90
CA ASP A 153 -7.21 3.04 -11.51
C ASP A 153 -7.20 1.52 -11.38
N TYR A 154 -8.38 0.94 -11.21
CA TYR A 154 -8.61 -0.51 -11.08
C TYR A 154 -7.87 -1.16 -9.89
N GLY A 155 -7.59 -0.41 -8.82
CA GLY A 155 -6.98 -0.97 -7.61
C GLY A 155 -5.49 -1.30 -7.73
N HIS A 156 -4.78 -0.75 -8.72
CA HIS A 156 -3.34 -0.92 -8.85
C HIS A 156 -2.58 -0.21 -7.74
N ALA A 157 -2.08 -0.98 -6.78
CA ALA A 157 -1.28 -0.46 -5.68
C ALA A 157 0.17 -0.18 -6.13
N GLN A 158 0.72 0.94 -5.67
CA GLN A 158 2.11 1.33 -5.87
C GLN A 158 2.70 1.79 -4.54
N LEU A 159 3.84 1.19 -4.15
CA LEU A 159 4.63 1.65 -3.02
C LEU A 159 5.35 2.95 -3.40
N VAL A 160 5.33 3.91 -2.48
CA VAL A 160 6.05 5.18 -2.59
C VAL A 160 6.82 5.44 -1.29
N ASP A 161 7.79 6.35 -1.33
CA ASP A 161 8.69 6.64 -0.21
C ASP A 161 9.55 5.45 0.23
N PHE A 162 10.63 5.24 -0.48
CA PHE A 162 11.57 4.12 -0.28
C PHE A 162 12.62 4.39 0.81
N GLY A 163 12.46 5.45 1.62
CA GLY A 163 13.40 5.83 2.69
C GLY A 163 13.59 4.75 3.77
N GLY A 164 12.53 3.98 4.05
CA GLY A 164 12.55 2.87 5.01
C GLY A 164 13.11 1.54 4.48
N VAL A 165 13.29 1.42 3.16
CA VAL A 165 13.69 0.15 2.55
C VAL A 165 15.05 -0.31 3.05
N THR A 166 15.08 -1.55 3.54
CA THR A 166 16.24 -2.11 4.24
C THR A 166 16.57 -3.49 3.67
N ALA A 167 17.86 -3.77 3.50
CA ALA A 167 18.31 -5.09 3.05
C ALA A 167 17.96 -6.17 4.08
N SER A 168 17.53 -7.34 3.63
CA SER A 168 17.17 -8.47 4.47
C SER A 168 18.26 -8.81 5.48
N GLY A 169 17.88 -9.10 6.72
CA GLY A 169 18.76 -9.40 7.83
C GLY A 169 19.39 -8.20 8.54
N LYS A 170 19.16 -6.95 8.05
CA LYS A 170 19.62 -5.72 8.71
C LYS A 170 18.55 -5.19 9.65
N GLY A 171 18.94 -4.25 10.56
CA GLY A 171 17.98 -3.53 11.39
C GLY A 171 17.14 -2.57 10.56
N ILE A 172 15.83 -2.53 10.80
CA ILE A 172 14.91 -1.57 10.16
C ILE A 172 15.37 -0.16 10.50
N ARG A 173 15.52 0.68 9.48
CA ARG A 173 16.05 2.04 9.61
C ARG A 173 14.99 3.05 10.00
N GLN A 174 13.81 2.91 9.42
CA GLN A 174 12.71 3.84 9.53
C GLN A 174 11.39 3.08 9.65
N PHE A 175 10.57 3.45 10.59
CA PHE A 175 9.27 2.83 10.82
C PHE A 175 8.31 3.82 11.47
N THR A 176 7.03 3.57 11.30
CA THR A 176 5.94 4.25 12.00
C THR A 176 5.45 3.34 13.13
N GLU A 177 5.50 3.82 14.37
CA GLU A 177 5.32 3.00 15.59
C GLU A 177 4.13 2.05 15.53
N ILE A 178 2.96 2.53 15.10
CA ILE A 178 1.73 1.73 15.11
C ILE A 178 1.79 0.52 14.16
N TYR A 179 2.63 0.56 13.11
CA TYR A 179 2.82 -0.51 12.15
C TYR A 179 4.04 -1.39 12.45
N ASP A 180 4.83 -1.01 13.46
CA ASP A 180 6.05 -1.71 13.84
C ASP A 180 5.76 -2.90 14.76
N ARG A 181 6.18 -4.11 14.36
CA ARG A 181 5.99 -5.29 15.19
C ARG A 181 6.68 -5.22 16.55
N GLY A 182 7.79 -4.47 16.64
CA GLY A 182 8.48 -4.23 17.91
C GLY A 182 7.68 -3.35 18.86
N TYR A 183 6.85 -2.46 18.33
CA TYR A 183 5.94 -1.62 19.12
C TYR A 183 4.83 -2.45 19.81
N TRP A 184 4.46 -3.58 19.22
CA TRP A 184 3.45 -4.52 19.73
C TRP A 184 4.05 -5.74 20.43
N ASN A 185 5.37 -5.77 20.68
CA ASN A 185 6.08 -6.91 21.25
C ASN A 185 5.93 -8.23 20.43
N CYS A 186 5.65 -8.12 19.14
CA CYS A 186 5.43 -9.26 18.22
C CYS A 186 6.69 -9.65 17.45
N GLY A 187 7.86 -9.19 17.86
CA GLY A 187 9.13 -9.57 17.25
C GLY A 187 10.17 -8.45 17.21
N THR A 188 11.33 -8.76 16.65
CA THR A 188 12.46 -7.82 16.53
C THR A 188 12.28 -6.89 15.33
N ARG A 189 13.02 -5.76 15.34
CA ARG A 189 13.12 -4.83 14.19
C ARG A 189 14.16 -5.27 13.17
N THR A 190 14.24 -6.58 12.90
CA THR A 190 15.06 -7.14 11.82
C THR A 190 14.28 -7.10 10.52
N ALA A 191 14.92 -6.65 9.44
CA ALA A 191 14.32 -6.63 8.11
C ALA A 191 14.16 -8.07 7.58
N ASP A 192 12.95 -8.58 7.61
CA ASP A 192 12.54 -9.84 7.03
C ASP A 192 11.11 -9.71 6.45
N PRO A 193 10.67 -10.63 5.56
CA PRO A 193 9.34 -10.57 4.98
C PRO A 193 8.20 -10.46 6.01
N LYS A 194 8.36 -11.07 7.17
CA LYS A 194 7.34 -11.09 8.24
C LYS A 194 7.12 -9.70 8.84
N TYR A 195 8.14 -8.81 8.77
CA TYR A 195 8.02 -7.43 9.22
C TYR A 195 6.96 -6.66 8.39
N ASP A 196 7.07 -6.69 7.06
CA ASP A 196 6.10 -6.03 6.18
C ASP A 196 4.73 -6.71 6.23
N LEU A 197 4.67 -8.02 6.41
CA LEU A 197 3.41 -8.76 6.54
C LEU A 197 2.68 -8.41 7.85
N PHE A 198 3.41 -8.20 8.94
CA PHE A 198 2.87 -7.67 10.18
C PHE A 198 2.30 -6.25 9.97
N SER A 199 3.09 -5.37 9.35
CA SER A 199 2.65 -4.00 9.03
C SER A 199 1.42 -3.99 8.13
N PHE A 200 1.33 -4.90 7.16
CA PHE A 200 0.14 -5.08 6.32
C PHE A 200 -1.08 -5.52 7.15
N ALA A 201 -0.92 -6.41 8.11
CA ALA A 201 -2.01 -6.84 8.96
C ALA A 201 -2.52 -5.68 9.85
N VAL A 202 -1.62 -4.86 10.40
CA VAL A 202 -2.00 -3.63 11.13
C VAL A 202 -2.69 -2.62 10.18
N LEU A 203 -2.23 -2.50 8.94
CA LEU A 203 -2.86 -1.65 7.92
C LEU A 203 -4.31 -2.08 7.64
N CYS A 204 -4.61 -3.38 7.65
CA CYS A 204 -5.99 -3.87 7.56
C CYS A 204 -6.85 -3.36 8.73
N ILE A 205 -6.32 -3.39 9.95
CA ILE A 205 -7.03 -2.84 11.13
C ILE A 205 -7.20 -1.33 10.99
N GLN A 206 -6.16 -0.61 10.58
CA GLN A 206 -6.21 0.85 10.40
C GLN A 206 -7.30 1.29 9.42
N LEU A 207 -7.51 0.56 8.33
CA LEU A 207 -8.53 0.88 7.32
C LEU A 207 -9.96 0.59 7.78
N HIS A 208 -10.15 -0.40 8.66
CA HIS A 208 -11.49 -0.84 9.05
C HIS A 208 -11.90 -0.33 10.44
N GLU A 209 -10.96 -0.30 11.38
CA GLU A 209 -11.17 0.01 12.80
C GLU A 209 -10.16 1.05 13.35
N PRO A 210 -9.95 2.20 12.67
CA PRO A 210 -8.89 3.15 13.03
C PRO A 210 -9.05 3.72 14.45
N LYS A 211 -10.30 3.91 14.91
CA LYS A 211 -10.56 4.45 16.25
C LYS A 211 -10.18 3.45 17.34
N ARG A 212 -10.47 2.16 17.15
CA ARG A 212 -10.12 1.09 18.11
C ARG A 212 -8.62 0.88 18.17
N LEU A 213 -7.95 0.84 17.01
CA LEU A 213 -6.50 0.73 16.95
C LEU A 213 -5.82 1.90 17.67
N LYS A 214 -6.29 3.14 17.44
CA LYS A 214 -5.80 4.32 18.16
C LYS A 214 -6.08 4.24 19.66
N GLY A 215 -7.27 3.76 20.08
CA GLY A 215 -7.62 3.56 21.48
C GLY A 215 -6.60 2.69 22.20
N LEU A 216 -6.25 1.52 21.66
CA LEU A 216 -5.27 0.61 22.24
C LEU A 216 -3.91 1.28 22.46
N THR A 217 -3.46 2.15 21.54
CA THR A 217 -2.17 2.82 21.68
C THR A 217 -2.14 3.86 22.79
N HIS A 218 -3.29 4.40 23.20
CA HIS A 218 -3.44 5.33 24.33
C HIS A 218 -3.67 4.62 25.66
N GLU A 219 -4.36 3.48 25.65
CA GLU A 219 -4.74 2.75 26.86
C GLU A 219 -3.64 1.81 27.36
N LEU A 220 -2.87 1.23 26.43
CA LEU A 220 -1.85 0.24 26.76
C LEU A 220 -0.45 0.85 26.82
N LEU A 221 0.25 0.60 27.92
CA LEU A 221 1.68 0.89 28.02
C LEU A 221 2.46 0.01 27.02
N PRO A 222 3.60 0.49 26.47
CA PRO A 222 4.36 -0.26 25.46
C PRO A 222 4.68 -1.72 25.85
N GLN A 223 5.04 -1.96 27.11
CA GLN A 223 5.40 -3.29 27.62
C GLN A 223 4.20 -4.26 27.72
N ASN A 224 2.97 -3.75 27.71
CA ASN A 224 1.75 -4.55 27.86
C ASN A 224 1.06 -4.82 26.52
N ARG A 225 1.59 -4.31 25.42
CA ARG A 225 1.02 -4.52 24.09
C ARG A 225 1.38 -5.91 23.57
N SER A 226 0.44 -6.53 22.85
CA SER A 226 0.59 -7.90 22.38
C SER A 226 -0.18 -8.17 21.10
N GLU A 227 0.08 -9.31 20.49
CA GLU A 227 -0.71 -9.85 19.37
C GLU A 227 -2.19 -10.00 19.73
N SER A 228 -2.49 -10.44 20.97
CA SER A 228 -3.87 -10.67 21.43
C SER A 228 -4.70 -9.40 21.44
N ASP A 229 -4.11 -8.24 21.69
CA ASP A 229 -4.82 -6.96 21.65
C ASP A 229 -5.25 -6.61 20.22
N LEU A 230 -4.35 -6.81 19.24
CA LEU A 230 -4.68 -6.63 17.83
C LEU A 230 -5.76 -7.64 17.38
N MET A 231 -5.63 -8.90 17.78
CA MET A 231 -6.60 -9.93 17.44
C MET A 231 -7.96 -9.69 18.08
N SER A 232 -8.07 -9.05 19.24
CA SER A 232 -9.35 -8.69 19.85
C SER A 232 -10.13 -7.73 18.93
N ILE A 233 -9.46 -6.72 18.33
CA ILE A 233 -10.12 -5.83 17.37
C ILE A 233 -10.61 -6.62 16.15
N VAL A 234 -9.77 -7.54 15.64
CA VAL A 234 -10.09 -8.35 14.46
C VAL A 234 -11.32 -9.23 14.69
N MET A 235 -11.39 -9.90 15.85
CA MET A 235 -12.49 -10.82 16.17
C MET A 235 -13.81 -10.12 16.43
N ASP A 236 -13.79 -8.87 16.88
CA ASP A 236 -14.98 -8.06 17.13
C ASP A 236 -15.44 -7.26 15.90
N SER A 237 -14.66 -7.24 14.81
CA SER A 237 -15.00 -6.50 13.59
C SER A 237 -15.61 -7.43 12.54
N ASP A 238 -16.85 -7.17 12.14
CA ASP A 238 -17.52 -7.92 11.07
C ASP A 238 -16.77 -7.85 9.73
N ALA A 239 -16.07 -6.77 9.51
CA ALA A 239 -15.26 -6.55 8.29
C ALA A 239 -13.96 -7.35 8.29
N LEU A 240 -13.32 -7.54 9.46
CA LEU A 240 -12.01 -8.20 9.58
C LEU A 240 -12.14 -9.69 9.92
N LYS A 241 -13.23 -10.10 10.58
CA LYS A 241 -13.48 -11.48 10.98
C LYS A 241 -13.35 -12.51 9.85
N PRO A 242 -13.80 -12.24 8.60
CA PRO A 242 -13.63 -13.17 7.48
C PRO A 242 -12.16 -13.44 7.11
N ILE A 243 -11.25 -12.52 7.43
CA ILE A 243 -9.80 -12.63 7.15
C ILE A 243 -8.98 -12.85 8.43
N ALA A 244 -9.63 -13.09 9.59
CA ALA A 244 -8.98 -13.23 10.89
C ALA A 244 -7.86 -14.30 10.90
N GLY A 245 -8.09 -15.44 10.24
CA GLY A 245 -7.09 -16.50 10.15
C GLY A 245 -5.81 -16.07 9.39
N TRP A 246 -5.94 -15.24 8.36
CA TRP A 246 -4.79 -14.68 7.65
C TRP A 246 -4.06 -13.65 8.53
N LEU A 247 -4.81 -12.76 9.19
CA LEU A 247 -4.25 -11.72 10.06
C LEU A 247 -3.50 -12.33 11.25
N GLY A 248 -4.06 -13.34 11.92
CA GLY A 248 -3.38 -14.04 13.00
C GLY A 248 -2.08 -14.70 12.56
N ARG A 249 -2.04 -15.35 11.39
CA ARG A 249 -0.79 -15.88 10.82
C ARG A 249 0.25 -14.77 10.56
N ALA A 250 -0.17 -13.60 10.10
CA ALA A 250 0.72 -12.48 9.84
C ALA A 250 1.28 -11.89 11.16
N PHE A 251 0.44 -11.69 12.17
CA PHE A 251 0.88 -11.21 13.49
C PHE A 251 1.84 -12.18 14.17
N ALA A 252 1.54 -13.49 14.13
CA ALA A 252 2.39 -14.55 14.69
C ALA A 252 3.65 -14.85 13.84
N GLY A 253 3.85 -14.16 12.71
CA GLY A 253 4.98 -14.40 11.81
C GLY A 253 5.03 -15.82 11.23
N GLN A 254 3.90 -16.45 10.97
CA GLN A 254 3.77 -17.83 10.50
C GLN A 254 3.88 -18.00 8.99
N PHE A 255 3.88 -16.93 8.22
CA PHE A 255 4.18 -17.00 6.79
C PHE A 255 5.68 -17.17 6.58
N ARG A 256 6.06 -18.08 5.68
CA ARG A 256 7.45 -18.29 5.30
C ARG A 256 8.02 -17.08 4.57
N ASP A 257 7.26 -16.56 3.64
CA ASP A 257 7.63 -15.45 2.75
C ASP A 257 6.41 -14.66 2.24
N GLY A 258 6.66 -13.57 1.53
CA GLY A 258 5.60 -12.72 0.97
C GLY A 258 4.77 -13.42 -0.10
N ARG A 259 5.33 -14.39 -0.83
CA ARG A 259 4.61 -15.16 -1.86
C ARG A 259 3.54 -16.05 -1.25
N GLU A 260 3.90 -16.81 -0.22
CA GLU A 260 2.94 -17.63 0.53
C GLU A 260 1.78 -16.78 1.08
N ALA A 261 2.10 -15.60 1.64
CA ALA A 261 1.10 -14.69 2.16
C ALA A 261 0.15 -14.17 1.07
N ALA A 262 0.67 -13.79 -0.10
CA ALA A 262 -0.12 -13.34 -1.24
C ALA A 262 -1.02 -14.46 -1.80
N ASP A 263 -0.51 -15.69 -1.89
CA ASP A 263 -1.29 -16.83 -2.36
C ASP A 263 -2.41 -17.20 -1.38
N ALA A 264 -2.12 -17.17 -0.07
CA ALA A 264 -3.12 -17.36 0.96
C ALA A 264 -4.23 -16.28 0.90
N TRP A 265 -3.86 -15.02 0.65
CA TRP A 265 -4.82 -13.93 0.46
C TRP A 265 -5.69 -14.13 -0.78
N ARG A 266 -5.10 -14.54 -1.90
CA ARG A 266 -5.83 -14.87 -3.14
C ARG A 266 -6.88 -15.97 -2.92
N LEU A 267 -6.54 -17.01 -2.16
CA LEU A 267 -7.48 -18.07 -1.82
C LEU A 267 -8.67 -17.57 -0.98
N LEU A 268 -8.47 -16.62 -0.08
CA LEU A 268 -9.56 -15.98 0.68
C LEU A 268 -10.52 -15.22 -0.25
N MET A 269 -9.99 -14.46 -1.21
CA MET A 269 -10.83 -13.74 -2.20
C MET A 269 -11.73 -14.71 -2.98
N HIS A 270 -11.18 -15.81 -3.49
CA HIS A 270 -11.96 -16.80 -4.25
C HIS A 270 -13.03 -17.50 -3.41
N ARG A 271 -12.79 -17.69 -2.11
CA ARG A 271 -13.82 -18.25 -1.20
C ARG A 271 -14.97 -17.27 -0.96
N SER A 272 -14.66 -16.00 -0.77
CA SER A 272 -15.64 -14.94 -0.59
C SER A 272 -16.55 -14.77 -1.80
N ASP A 273 -16.02 -14.87 -3.03
CA ASP A 273 -16.81 -14.77 -4.26
C ASP A 273 -17.76 -15.95 -4.43
N ARG A 274 -17.33 -17.17 -4.11
CA ARG A 274 -18.20 -18.36 -4.18
C ARG A 274 -19.40 -18.29 -3.24
N THR A 275 -19.22 -17.76 -2.04
CA THR A 275 -20.32 -17.58 -1.06
C THR A 275 -21.32 -16.52 -1.49
N LYS A 276 -20.89 -15.49 -2.22
CA LYS A 276 -21.79 -14.47 -2.80
C LYS A 276 -22.56 -14.98 -4.03
N GLN A 277 -21.95 -15.85 -4.84
CA GLN A 277 -22.57 -16.39 -6.06
C GLN A 277 -23.64 -17.46 -5.79
N THR A 278 -23.65 -18.10 -4.63
CA THR A 278 -24.63 -19.17 -4.30
C THR A 278 -26.00 -18.66 -3.88
N ALA A 279 -26.20 -17.39 -3.64
CA ALA A 279 -27.50 -16.81 -3.34
C ALA A 279 -28.22 -16.38 -4.63
N MET A 280 -28.90 -17.32 -5.29
CA MET A 280 -29.82 -16.96 -6.39
C MET A 280 -30.84 -15.93 -5.87
N PRO A 281 -31.01 -14.78 -6.56
CA PRO A 281 -32.02 -13.79 -6.22
C PRO A 281 -33.40 -14.44 -6.11
N GLY A 282 -34.17 -14.10 -5.08
CA GLY A 282 -35.49 -14.73 -4.83
C GLY A 282 -36.45 -14.65 -6.00
N TRP A 283 -36.38 -13.57 -6.81
CA TRP A 283 -37.19 -13.40 -8.01
C TRP A 283 -36.84 -14.40 -9.12
N LEU A 284 -35.57 -14.83 -9.22
CA LEU A 284 -35.12 -15.82 -10.20
C LEU A 284 -35.65 -17.22 -9.85
N LYS A 285 -35.74 -17.53 -8.54
CA LYS A 285 -36.41 -18.76 -8.07
C LYS A 285 -37.90 -18.75 -8.39
N GLY A 286 -38.55 -17.59 -8.25
CA GLY A 286 -39.96 -17.40 -8.63
C GLY A 286 -40.17 -17.58 -10.14
N LEU A 287 -39.32 -17.02 -10.99
CA LEU A 287 -39.37 -17.18 -12.42
C LEU A 287 -39.17 -18.64 -12.85
N ALA A 288 -38.23 -19.34 -12.26
CA ALA A 288 -38.00 -20.77 -12.51
C ALA A 288 -39.21 -21.62 -12.11
N ALA A 289 -39.85 -21.33 -10.99
CA ALA A 289 -41.06 -22.02 -10.56
C ALA A 289 -42.26 -21.80 -11.54
N VAL A 290 -42.50 -20.55 -11.94
CA VAL A 290 -43.54 -20.19 -12.89
C VAL A 290 -43.27 -20.86 -14.26
N SER A 291 -42.03 -20.86 -14.73
CA SER A 291 -41.65 -21.54 -16.00
C SER A 291 -41.89 -23.05 -15.92
N ALA A 292 -41.57 -23.69 -14.82
CA ALA A 292 -41.80 -25.10 -14.59
C ALA A 292 -43.33 -25.45 -14.59
N ILE A 293 -44.16 -24.62 -13.96
CA ILE A 293 -45.63 -24.78 -13.94
C ILE A 293 -46.20 -24.63 -15.37
N LEU A 294 -45.76 -23.58 -16.11
CA LEU A 294 -46.24 -23.39 -17.49
C LEU A 294 -45.81 -24.54 -18.40
N PHE A 295 -44.61 -25.08 -18.22
CA PHE A 295 -44.13 -26.23 -18.97
C PHE A 295 -44.98 -27.48 -18.66
N ALA A 296 -45.26 -27.74 -17.37
CA ALA A 296 -46.09 -28.88 -16.95
C ALA A 296 -47.54 -28.77 -17.46
N THR A 297 -48.14 -27.58 -17.39
CA THR A 297 -49.48 -27.33 -17.92
C THR A 297 -49.57 -27.51 -19.45
N SER A 298 -48.56 -27.02 -20.19
CA SER A 298 -48.43 -27.19 -21.60
C SER A 298 -48.30 -28.68 -22.00
N LEU A 299 -47.51 -29.43 -21.24
CA LEU A 299 -47.32 -30.86 -21.50
C LEU A 299 -48.61 -31.66 -21.21
N LEU A 300 -49.33 -31.35 -20.16
CA LEU A 300 -50.64 -31.97 -19.84
C LEU A 300 -51.69 -31.64 -20.89
N TRP A 301 -51.72 -30.40 -21.38
CA TRP A 301 -52.63 -29.99 -22.46
C TRP A 301 -52.34 -30.75 -23.78
N LEU A 302 -51.03 -30.91 -24.09
CA LEU A 302 -50.61 -31.66 -25.29
C LEU A 302 -51.02 -33.14 -25.19
N LEU A 303 -50.81 -33.77 -24.04
CA LEU A 303 -51.21 -35.18 -23.79
C LEU A 303 -52.73 -35.38 -23.87
N TYR A 304 -53.49 -34.39 -23.36
CA TYR A 304 -54.96 -34.47 -23.44
C TYR A 304 -55.54 -34.32 -24.86
N ASN A 305 -54.84 -33.58 -25.75
CA ASN A 305 -55.31 -33.38 -27.12
C ASN A 305 -54.74 -34.40 -28.15
N VAL A 306 -53.76 -35.24 -27.76
CA VAL A 306 -53.15 -36.27 -28.63
C VAL A 306 -53.65 -37.68 -28.28
N LEU A 307 -54.25 -37.88 -27.10
CA LEU A 307 -55.00 -39.09 -26.69
C LEU A 307 -56.50 -38.92 -26.93
#